data_3356b6d0299ba5f8a3af5f035ebd86bc
#
_entry.id   3356b6d0299ba5f8a3af5f035ebd86bc
#
_cell.length_a   1.000
_cell.length_b   1.000
_cell.length_c   1.000
_cell.angle_alpha   90.00
_cell.angle_beta   90.00
_cell.angle_gamma   90.00
#
_symmetry.space_group_name_H-M   'P 1'
#
loop_
_entity.id
_entity.type
_entity.pdbx_description
1 polymer ?
#
loop_
_entity_poly.entity_id
_entity_poly.type
_entity_poly.pdbx_seq_one_letter_code
_entity_poly.pdbx_strand_id
1 'polypeptide(L)'
;MQLTGEKRSPQSAVQYLLDSFNHELLSGSLRPGDQIPTEVELSEQFGVSRNTVREAIKILVAMGVLEIRRPVGTFVCEGFTDPMISPLLYGVILGRGDSYDELMDLREIMETGTMLTVIRNASDDEISSLTEPLSALREACFADPPSVETVFAKDDAFHEAIMSLSHNRMVQRIADIVRTMTHDMRRESVELMLSGGRNEEFYLAHEKLFRLLRDRDVDGVYREIRSTYFVPDSI
;
A
#
# COMPACT_ATOMS: atom_id res chain seq x y z
N MET A 1 -18.42 49.04 19.95
CA MET A 1 -17.40 48.10 20.46
C MET A 1 -17.90 46.70 20.10
N GLN A 2 -17.44 46.14 18.98
CA GLN A 2 -17.80 44.77 18.57
C GLN A 2 -16.77 43.83 19.18
N LEU A 3 -17.22 42.94 20.05
CA LEU A 3 -16.42 41.87 20.59
C LEU A 3 -16.35 40.77 19.52
N THR A 4 -15.21 40.68 18.82
CA THR A 4 -14.86 39.56 17.97
C THR A 4 -14.40 38.42 18.86
N GLY A 5 -15.34 37.64 19.39
CA GLY A 5 -15.06 36.37 20.00
C GLY A 5 -14.75 35.36 18.88
N GLU A 6 -13.54 34.81 18.82
CA GLU A 6 -13.28 33.59 18.07
C GLU A 6 -14.21 32.50 18.60
N LYS A 7 -15.24 32.15 17.81
CA LYS A 7 -16.03 30.94 18.05
C LYS A 7 -15.06 29.75 17.84
N ARG A 8 -14.50 29.23 18.92
CA ARG A 8 -14.05 27.81 18.90
C ARG A 8 -15.27 27.00 18.47
N SER A 9 -15.22 26.44 17.28
CA SER A 9 -16.22 25.48 16.80
C SER A 9 -16.32 24.38 17.86
N PRO A 10 -17.46 24.13 18.48
CA PRO A 10 -17.57 22.97 19.35
C PRO A 10 -17.31 21.77 18.49
N GLN A 11 -16.35 20.95 18.90
CA GLN A 11 -16.04 19.68 18.25
C GLN A 11 -17.35 18.92 18.04
N SER A 12 -17.63 18.47 16.82
CA SER A 12 -18.88 17.75 16.59
C SER A 12 -18.89 16.48 17.45
N ALA A 13 -20.04 16.07 17.96
CA ALA A 13 -20.16 14.88 18.78
C ALA A 13 -19.65 13.62 18.01
N VAL A 14 -19.75 13.62 16.69
CA VAL A 14 -19.15 12.58 15.83
C VAL A 14 -17.63 12.62 15.91
N GLN A 15 -17.02 13.81 15.79
CA GLN A 15 -15.56 13.94 15.87
C GLN A 15 -15.02 13.52 17.24
N TYR A 16 -15.74 13.87 18.32
CA TYR A 16 -15.39 13.42 19.67
C TYR A 16 -15.34 11.88 19.78
N LEU A 17 -16.35 11.19 19.21
CA LEU A 17 -16.36 9.72 19.15
C LEU A 17 -15.19 9.18 18.33
N LEU A 18 -14.92 9.73 17.16
CA LEU A 18 -13.80 9.31 16.31
C LEU A 18 -12.45 9.45 17.04
N ASP A 19 -12.24 10.58 17.72
CA ASP A 19 -11.03 10.82 18.50
C ASP A 19 -10.91 9.84 19.69
N SER A 20 -12.03 9.52 20.35
CA SER A 20 -12.07 8.54 21.43
C SER A 20 -11.70 7.13 20.92
N PHE A 21 -12.28 6.67 19.81
CA PHE A 21 -11.91 5.41 19.19
C PHE A 21 -10.42 5.37 18.80
N ASN A 22 -9.93 6.46 18.22
CA ASN A 22 -8.50 6.57 17.87
C ASN A 22 -7.60 6.47 19.10
N HIS A 23 -7.97 7.12 20.20
CA HIS A 23 -7.24 7.04 21.47
C HIS A 23 -7.19 5.60 22.01
N GLU A 24 -8.35 4.90 22.05
CA GLU A 24 -8.44 3.53 22.57
C GLU A 24 -7.65 2.54 21.69
N LEU A 25 -7.63 2.72 20.36
CA LEU A 25 -6.83 1.93 19.44
C LEU A 25 -5.33 2.18 19.64
N LEU A 26 -4.90 3.44 19.74
CA LEU A 26 -3.48 3.79 19.92
C LEU A 26 -2.95 3.38 21.29
N SER A 27 -3.77 3.42 22.34
CA SER A 27 -3.40 2.94 23.69
C SER A 27 -3.35 1.42 23.79
N GLY A 28 -3.92 0.69 22.83
CA GLY A 28 -4.05 -0.76 22.86
C GLY A 28 -5.17 -1.27 23.79
N SER A 29 -6.01 -0.37 24.31
CA SER A 29 -7.21 -0.75 25.08
C SER A 29 -8.25 -1.41 24.20
N LEU A 30 -8.33 -1.00 22.94
CA LEU A 30 -9.12 -1.63 21.88
C LEU A 30 -8.18 -2.22 20.85
N ARG A 31 -8.34 -3.52 20.56
CA ARG A 31 -7.41 -4.29 19.73
C ARG A 31 -8.07 -4.82 18.47
N PRO A 32 -7.30 -5.10 17.41
CA PRO A 32 -7.81 -5.83 16.25
C PRO A 32 -8.51 -7.13 16.67
N GLY A 33 -9.71 -7.35 16.12
CA GLY A 33 -10.58 -8.48 16.45
C GLY A 33 -11.54 -8.27 17.63
N ASP A 34 -11.36 -7.20 18.42
CA ASP A 34 -12.25 -6.90 19.53
C ASP A 34 -13.63 -6.47 19.03
N GLN A 35 -14.67 -6.96 19.71
CA GLN A 35 -16.03 -6.49 19.51
C GLN A 35 -16.24 -5.16 20.26
N ILE A 36 -16.74 -4.14 19.58
CA ILE A 36 -17.10 -2.89 20.22
C ILE A 36 -18.49 -3.00 20.87
N PRO A 37 -18.79 -2.16 21.90
CA PRO A 37 -20.13 -2.06 22.46
C PRO A 37 -21.18 -1.70 21.40
N THR A 38 -22.44 -2.05 21.68
CA THR A 38 -23.56 -1.75 20.78
C THR A 38 -23.81 -0.24 20.64
N GLU A 39 -24.51 0.17 19.59
CA GLU A 39 -24.91 1.59 19.39
C GLU A 39 -25.66 2.17 20.62
N VAL A 40 -26.41 1.33 21.35
CA VAL A 40 -27.12 1.72 22.54
C VAL A 40 -26.18 1.99 23.70
N GLU A 41 -25.30 1.04 23.97
CA GLU A 41 -24.30 1.14 25.05
C GLU A 41 -23.35 2.32 24.82
N LEU A 42 -22.86 2.50 23.57
CA LEU A 42 -22.01 3.65 23.21
C LEU A 42 -22.77 4.99 23.36
N SER A 43 -24.06 5.03 22.99
CA SER A 43 -24.89 6.21 23.17
C SER A 43 -25.02 6.60 24.65
N GLU A 44 -25.20 5.64 25.54
CA GLU A 44 -25.26 5.83 26.99
C GLU A 44 -23.88 6.22 27.56
N GLN A 45 -22.84 5.50 27.18
CA GLN A 45 -21.47 5.73 27.68
C GLN A 45 -20.95 7.13 27.33
N PHE A 46 -21.18 7.59 26.12
CA PHE A 46 -20.67 8.88 25.63
C PHE A 46 -21.68 10.04 25.79
N GLY A 47 -22.91 9.78 26.23
CA GLY A 47 -23.95 10.80 26.40
C GLY A 47 -24.38 11.47 25.10
N VAL A 48 -24.33 10.76 23.98
CA VAL A 48 -24.67 11.26 22.64
C VAL A 48 -25.85 10.51 22.04
N SER A 49 -26.44 11.05 20.96
CA SER A 49 -27.54 10.35 20.29
C SER A 49 -27.09 9.08 19.58
N ARG A 50 -27.99 8.08 19.48
CA ARG A 50 -27.72 6.84 18.69
C ARG A 50 -27.43 7.16 17.24
N ASN A 51 -28.02 8.22 16.67
CA ASN A 51 -27.69 8.63 15.29
C ASN A 51 -26.25 9.13 15.17
N THR A 52 -25.75 9.86 16.16
CA THR A 52 -24.35 10.30 16.24
C THR A 52 -23.39 9.12 16.30
N VAL A 53 -23.71 8.11 17.15
CA VAL A 53 -22.92 6.87 17.25
C VAL A 53 -22.90 6.12 15.92
N ARG A 54 -24.08 5.95 15.31
CA ARG A 54 -24.22 5.25 14.02
C ARG A 54 -23.43 5.95 12.92
N GLU A 55 -23.41 7.28 12.91
CA GLU A 55 -22.62 8.07 11.95
C GLU A 55 -21.12 7.83 12.15
N ALA A 56 -20.63 7.89 13.39
CA ALA A 56 -19.23 7.60 13.70
C ALA A 56 -18.84 6.16 13.31
N ILE A 57 -19.66 5.15 13.62
CA ILE A 57 -19.45 3.77 13.24
C ILE A 57 -19.38 3.63 11.70
N LYS A 58 -20.31 4.27 10.97
CA LYS A 58 -20.28 4.23 9.49
C LYS A 58 -19.00 4.83 8.92
N ILE A 59 -18.51 5.92 9.49
CA ILE A 59 -17.24 6.53 9.09
C ILE A 59 -16.09 5.55 9.34
N LEU A 60 -16.01 4.96 10.54
CA LEU A 60 -14.97 3.99 10.87
C LEU A 60 -15.02 2.73 9.99
N VAL A 61 -16.23 2.27 9.64
CA VAL A 61 -16.41 1.17 8.68
C VAL A 61 -15.97 1.58 7.28
N ALA A 62 -16.34 2.77 6.83
CA ALA A 62 -15.90 3.30 5.53
C ALA A 62 -14.38 3.50 5.46
N MET A 63 -13.73 3.79 6.59
CA MET A 63 -12.27 3.88 6.71
C MET A 63 -11.60 2.50 6.88
N GLY A 64 -12.38 1.42 6.99
CA GLY A 64 -11.85 0.07 7.18
C GLY A 64 -11.33 -0.22 8.59
N VAL A 65 -11.58 0.67 9.56
CA VAL A 65 -11.20 0.49 10.97
C VAL A 65 -12.12 -0.49 11.69
N LEU A 66 -13.40 -0.47 11.36
CA LEU A 66 -14.42 -1.37 11.88
C LEU A 66 -15.08 -2.18 10.78
N GLU A 67 -15.57 -3.37 11.13
CA GLU A 67 -16.41 -4.21 10.28
C GLU A 67 -17.68 -4.65 11.00
N ILE A 68 -18.79 -4.75 10.26
CA ILE A 68 -20.08 -5.22 10.78
C ILE A 68 -20.28 -6.67 10.40
N ARG A 69 -20.25 -7.58 11.38
CA ARG A 69 -20.52 -9.02 11.23
C ARG A 69 -21.94 -9.34 11.69
N ARG A 70 -22.92 -9.39 10.77
CA ARG A 70 -24.32 -9.68 11.10
C ARG A 70 -24.55 -11.17 11.33
N PRO A 71 -25.32 -11.59 12.35
CA PRO A 71 -26.01 -10.80 13.38
C PRO A 71 -25.15 -10.54 14.63
N VAL A 72 -23.84 -10.77 14.58
CA VAL A 72 -22.94 -10.92 15.75
C VAL A 72 -22.59 -9.57 16.38
N GLY A 73 -22.29 -8.54 15.58
CA GLY A 73 -21.92 -7.22 16.09
C GLY A 73 -20.97 -6.46 15.20
N THR A 74 -20.33 -5.43 15.76
CA THR A 74 -19.31 -4.61 15.10
C THR A 74 -17.96 -4.89 15.75
N PHE A 75 -16.92 -5.09 14.96
CA PHE A 75 -15.60 -5.50 15.38
C PHE A 75 -14.53 -4.58 14.84
N VAL A 76 -13.40 -4.47 15.54
CA VAL A 76 -12.18 -3.86 15.01
C VAL A 76 -11.59 -4.78 13.95
N CYS A 77 -11.27 -4.24 12.79
CA CYS A 77 -10.69 -5.01 11.70
C CYS A 77 -9.34 -5.61 12.09
N GLU A 78 -9.09 -6.85 11.66
CA GLU A 78 -7.83 -7.56 11.90
C GLU A 78 -6.78 -7.19 10.83
N GLY A 79 -6.17 -6.02 10.97
CA GLY A 79 -5.15 -5.53 10.05
C GLY A 79 -5.68 -4.55 9.00
N PHE A 80 -4.91 -4.34 7.95
CA PHE A 80 -5.29 -3.45 6.84
C PHE A 80 -6.44 -4.06 6.04
N THR A 81 -7.41 -3.21 5.69
CA THR A 81 -8.55 -3.56 4.84
C THR A 81 -8.55 -2.72 3.57
N ASP A 82 -9.15 -3.23 2.50
CA ASP A 82 -9.26 -2.52 1.22
C ASP A 82 -9.80 -1.08 1.32
N PRO A 83 -10.79 -0.78 2.20
CA PRO A 83 -11.26 0.60 2.38
C PRO A 83 -10.20 1.58 2.91
N MET A 84 -9.15 1.12 3.62
CA MET A 84 -8.05 1.99 4.05
C MET A 84 -7.24 2.52 2.87
N ILE A 85 -7.34 1.83 1.73
CA ILE A 85 -6.71 2.18 0.46
C ILE A 85 -7.83 2.54 -0.50
N SER A 86 -8.28 3.79 -0.52
CA SER A 86 -9.32 4.22 -1.45
C SER A 86 -8.68 4.65 -2.77
N PRO A 87 -8.91 3.92 -3.89
CA PRO A 87 -8.44 4.36 -5.22
C PRO A 87 -8.96 5.75 -5.60
N LEU A 88 -10.15 6.13 -5.08
CA LEU A 88 -10.73 7.45 -5.28
C LEU A 88 -9.89 8.56 -4.64
N LEU A 89 -9.34 8.31 -3.43
CA LEU A 89 -8.47 9.27 -2.75
C LEU A 89 -7.17 9.49 -3.55
N TYR A 90 -6.60 8.41 -4.06
CA TYR A 90 -5.39 8.46 -4.89
C TYR A 90 -5.65 9.14 -6.23
N GLY A 91 -6.80 8.88 -6.88
CA GLY A 91 -7.19 9.56 -8.10
C GLY A 91 -7.26 11.10 -7.94
N VAL A 92 -7.66 11.59 -6.76
CA VAL A 92 -7.64 13.03 -6.44
C VAL A 92 -6.23 13.55 -6.23
N ILE A 93 -5.35 12.77 -5.61
CA ILE A 93 -3.94 13.13 -5.36
C ILE A 93 -3.16 13.12 -6.68
N LEU A 94 -3.31 12.07 -7.48
CA LEU A 94 -2.60 11.87 -8.76
C LEU A 94 -3.14 12.74 -9.90
N GLY A 95 -4.39 13.23 -9.80
CA GLY A 95 -4.99 14.15 -10.78
C GLY A 95 -4.40 15.57 -10.78
N ARG A 96 -3.45 15.86 -9.89
CA ARG A 96 -2.63 17.07 -9.92
C ARG A 96 -1.35 16.75 -10.66
N GLY A 97 -1.11 17.36 -11.82
CA GLY A 97 0.01 17.06 -12.73
C GLY A 97 1.44 17.07 -12.12
N ASP A 98 1.60 17.58 -10.91
CA ASP A 98 2.88 17.64 -10.19
C ASP A 98 3.17 16.37 -9.36
N SER A 99 2.25 15.39 -9.36
CA SER A 99 2.33 14.22 -8.45
C SER A 99 3.18 13.07 -8.98
N TYR A 100 3.63 13.12 -10.24
CA TYR A 100 4.39 12.01 -10.85
C TYR A 100 5.75 11.81 -10.18
N ASP A 101 6.55 12.86 -10.07
CA ASP A 101 7.87 12.81 -9.46
C ASP A 101 7.79 12.44 -7.96
N GLU A 102 6.83 13.03 -7.25
CA GLU A 102 6.58 12.70 -5.83
C GLU A 102 6.21 11.22 -5.65
N LEU A 103 5.42 10.66 -6.56
CA LEU A 103 5.04 9.26 -6.52
C LEU A 103 6.21 8.34 -6.87
N MET A 104 7.07 8.74 -7.80
CA MET A 104 8.29 8.02 -8.14
C MET A 104 9.29 8.04 -7.00
N ASP A 105 9.45 9.16 -6.31
CA ASP A 105 10.30 9.26 -5.11
C ASP A 105 9.76 8.36 -3.98
N LEU A 106 8.44 8.36 -3.75
CA LEU A 106 7.81 7.46 -2.77
C LEU A 106 8.03 5.99 -3.15
N ARG A 107 7.90 5.64 -4.42
CA ARG A 107 8.17 4.30 -4.93
C ARG A 107 9.61 3.88 -4.65
N GLU A 108 10.59 4.75 -4.96
CA GLU A 108 12.01 4.49 -4.72
C GLU A 108 12.30 4.24 -3.23
N ILE A 109 11.76 5.09 -2.35
CA ILE A 109 11.90 4.93 -0.90
C ILE A 109 11.33 3.59 -0.43
N MET A 110 10.14 3.22 -0.91
CA MET A 110 9.47 2.00 -0.50
C MET A 110 10.14 0.74 -1.05
N GLU A 111 10.54 0.73 -2.32
CA GLU A 111 11.25 -0.40 -2.91
C GLU A 111 12.63 -0.58 -2.26
N THR A 112 13.40 0.50 -2.08
CA THR A 112 14.67 0.48 -1.35
C THR A 112 14.49 -0.09 0.06
N GLY A 113 13.55 0.43 0.84
CA GLY A 113 13.26 -0.03 2.20
C GLY A 113 12.81 -1.48 2.25
N THR A 114 12.03 -1.93 1.27
CA THR A 114 11.59 -3.33 1.14
C THR A 114 12.78 -4.24 0.86
N MET A 115 13.63 -3.92 -0.13
CA MET A 115 14.83 -4.69 -0.46
C MET A 115 15.77 -4.83 0.73
N LEU A 116 16.05 -3.73 1.44
CA LEU A 116 16.88 -3.74 2.64
C LEU A 116 16.28 -4.59 3.78
N THR A 117 14.96 -4.60 3.89
CA THR A 117 14.25 -5.42 4.89
C THR A 117 14.33 -6.89 4.52
N VAL A 118 14.20 -7.24 3.23
CA VAL A 118 14.40 -8.61 2.72
C VAL A 118 15.83 -9.07 2.98
N ILE A 119 16.84 -8.25 2.67
CA ILE A 119 18.25 -8.59 2.93
C ILE A 119 18.49 -8.94 4.41
N ARG A 120 17.79 -8.29 5.33
CA ARG A 120 17.95 -8.55 6.78
C ARG A 120 17.19 -9.77 7.28
N ASN A 121 15.99 -10.02 6.72
CA ASN A 121 15.03 -10.93 7.33
C ASN A 121 14.91 -12.27 6.60
N ALA A 122 15.13 -12.30 5.28
CA ALA A 122 14.97 -13.50 4.48
C ALA A 122 16.19 -14.43 4.58
N SER A 123 15.95 -15.74 4.61
CA SER A 123 16.99 -16.77 4.44
C SER A 123 17.49 -16.86 2.99
N ASP A 124 18.62 -17.53 2.77
CA ASP A 124 19.17 -17.73 1.44
C ASP A 124 18.27 -18.64 0.58
N ASP A 125 17.60 -19.62 1.20
CA ASP A 125 16.63 -20.48 0.51
C ASP A 125 15.41 -19.69 0.05
N GLU A 126 14.90 -18.78 0.88
CA GLU A 126 13.78 -17.92 0.51
C GLU A 126 14.16 -16.97 -0.62
N ILE A 127 15.33 -16.33 -0.55
CA ILE A 127 15.82 -15.48 -1.66
C ILE A 127 15.98 -16.32 -2.94
N SER A 128 16.48 -17.54 -2.83
CA SER A 128 16.63 -18.45 -3.97
C SER A 128 15.30 -18.84 -4.61
N SER A 129 14.20 -18.85 -3.85
CA SER A 129 12.86 -19.11 -4.38
C SER A 129 12.38 -18.06 -5.38
N LEU A 130 12.95 -16.84 -5.37
CA LEU A 130 12.67 -15.80 -6.36
C LEU A 130 13.10 -16.18 -7.79
N THR A 131 13.89 -17.23 -7.94
CA THR A 131 14.31 -17.75 -9.27
C THR A 131 13.09 -18.19 -10.09
N GLU A 132 12.05 -18.75 -9.45
CA GLU A 132 10.84 -19.20 -10.14
C GLU A 132 10.05 -18.03 -10.75
N PRO A 133 9.60 -17.00 -9.97
CA PRO A 133 8.91 -15.85 -10.55
C PRO A 133 9.78 -15.06 -11.53
N LEU A 134 11.09 -15.00 -11.33
CA LEU A 134 12.01 -14.37 -12.28
C LEU A 134 12.08 -15.15 -13.61
N SER A 135 12.10 -16.50 -13.57
CA SER A 135 12.04 -17.34 -14.77
C SER A 135 10.71 -17.17 -15.51
N ALA A 136 9.60 -17.11 -14.79
CA ALA A 136 8.28 -16.87 -15.38
C ALA A 136 8.19 -15.48 -16.06
N LEU A 137 8.83 -14.46 -15.48
CA LEU A 137 8.95 -13.14 -16.11
C LEU A 137 9.80 -13.22 -17.39
N ARG A 138 10.92 -13.93 -17.36
CA ARG A 138 11.77 -14.14 -18.53
C ARG A 138 10.98 -14.80 -19.67
N GLU A 139 10.27 -15.89 -19.39
CA GLU A 139 9.47 -16.58 -20.38
C GLU A 139 8.42 -15.67 -21.01
N ALA A 140 7.77 -14.82 -20.21
CA ALA A 140 6.79 -13.85 -20.70
C ALA A 140 7.43 -12.77 -21.58
N CYS A 141 8.60 -12.22 -21.18
CA CYS A 141 9.32 -11.20 -21.95
C CYS A 141 9.80 -11.70 -23.32
N PHE A 142 10.15 -12.99 -23.44
CA PHE A 142 10.70 -13.59 -24.65
C PHE A 142 9.71 -14.51 -25.39
N ALA A 143 8.42 -14.45 -25.03
CA ALA A 143 7.36 -15.08 -25.83
C ALA A 143 7.25 -14.44 -27.24
N ASP A 144 6.74 -15.15 -28.21
CA ASP A 144 6.60 -14.67 -29.59
C ASP A 144 5.12 -14.77 -30.04
N PRO A 145 4.38 -13.64 -30.10
CA PRO A 145 4.74 -12.31 -29.61
C PRO A 145 4.57 -12.18 -28.07
N PRO A 146 5.33 -11.29 -27.40
CA PRO A 146 5.10 -11.02 -26.00
C PRO A 146 3.82 -10.23 -25.79
N SER A 147 3.11 -10.52 -24.69
CA SER A 147 1.88 -9.81 -24.31
C SER A 147 2.16 -8.86 -23.14
N VAL A 148 1.76 -7.59 -23.27
CA VAL A 148 1.89 -6.58 -22.22
C VAL A 148 1.22 -7.05 -20.93
N GLU A 149 0.01 -7.59 -21.03
CA GLU A 149 -0.76 -8.08 -19.87
C GLU A 149 -0.04 -9.25 -19.18
N THR A 150 0.54 -10.16 -19.97
CA THR A 150 1.25 -11.32 -19.42
C THR A 150 2.56 -10.89 -18.76
N VAL A 151 3.34 -10.04 -19.42
CA VAL A 151 4.61 -9.53 -18.88
C VAL A 151 4.34 -8.73 -17.61
N PHE A 152 3.36 -7.82 -17.62
CA PHE A 152 2.99 -7.02 -16.46
C PHE A 152 2.54 -7.89 -15.28
N ALA A 153 1.72 -8.93 -15.53
CA ALA A 153 1.29 -9.84 -14.48
C ALA A 153 2.46 -10.62 -13.86
N LYS A 154 3.49 -10.98 -14.65
CA LYS A 154 4.70 -11.67 -14.15
C LYS A 154 5.65 -10.70 -13.43
N ASP A 155 5.79 -9.48 -13.91
CA ASP A 155 6.46 -8.37 -13.22
C ASP A 155 5.85 -8.16 -11.84
N ASP A 156 4.55 -8.06 -11.79
CA ASP A 156 3.79 -7.84 -10.57
C ASP A 156 3.98 -8.98 -9.57
N ALA A 157 3.90 -10.23 -10.03
CA ALA A 157 4.13 -11.41 -9.21
C ALA A 157 5.57 -11.50 -8.67
N PHE A 158 6.59 -11.10 -9.46
CA PHE A 158 7.97 -11.07 -9.00
C PHE A 158 8.17 -10.05 -7.87
N HIS A 159 7.65 -8.84 -8.03
CA HIS A 159 7.73 -7.82 -6.98
C HIS A 159 6.94 -8.21 -5.73
N GLU A 160 5.77 -8.85 -5.86
CA GLU A 160 5.00 -9.39 -4.74
C GLU A 160 5.78 -10.46 -3.98
N ALA A 161 6.46 -11.36 -4.71
CA ALA A 161 7.32 -12.36 -4.09
C ALA A 161 8.45 -11.70 -3.28
N ILE A 162 9.13 -10.68 -3.81
CA ILE A 162 10.13 -9.90 -3.05
C ILE A 162 9.51 -9.31 -1.77
N MET A 163 8.37 -8.63 -1.87
CA MET A 163 7.73 -7.99 -0.71
C MET A 163 7.37 -9.01 0.38
N SER A 164 6.92 -10.22 0.00
CA SER A 164 6.57 -11.27 0.93
C SER A 164 7.75 -11.69 1.82
N LEU A 165 8.96 -11.70 1.28
CA LEU A 165 10.20 -12.06 1.97
C LEU A 165 10.67 -10.99 2.97
N SER A 166 10.06 -9.82 3.01
CA SER A 166 10.37 -8.82 4.03
C SER A 166 10.03 -9.29 5.44
N HIS A 167 9.15 -10.28 5.61
CA HIS A 167 8.59 -10.77 6.87
C HIS A 167 8.07 -9.65 7.79
N ASN A 168 7.66 -8.52 7.18
CA ASN A 168 7.13 -7.37 7.87
C ASN A 168 5.80 -6.96 7.25
N ARG A 169 4.70 -7.30 7.94
CA ARG A 169 3.34 -7.02 7.46
C ARG A 169 3.09 -5.54 7.16
N MET A 170 3.71 -4.62 7.92
CA MET A 170 3.54 -3.18 7.68
C MET A 170 4.24 -2.76 6.40
N VAL A 171 5.49 -3.21 6.19
CA VAL A 171 6.23 -2.95 4.93
C VAL A 171 5.46 -3.51 3.74
N GLN A 172 5.00 -4.76 3.82
CA GLN A 172 4.21 -5.39 2.75
C GLN A 172 2.97 -4.56 2.39
N ARG A 173 2.19 -4.13 3.40
CA ARG A 173 0.96 -3.38 3.18
C ARG A 173 1.20 -1.98 2.58
N ILE A 174 2.21 -1.26 3.08
CA ILE A 174 2.52 0.07 2.54
C ILE A 174 3.11 -0.06 1.13
N ALA A 175 3.97 -1.04 0.87
CA ALA A 175 4.48 -1.31 -0.46
C ALA A 175 3.36 -1.67 -1.45
N ASP A 176 2.37 -2.46 -1.03
CA ASP A 176 1.19 -2.80 -1.82
C ASP A 176 0.33 -1.57 -2.19
N ILE A 177 0.18 -0.62 -1.25
CA ILE A 177 -0.44 0.68 -1.52
C ILE A 177 0.30 1.41 -2.64
N VAL A 178 1.62 1.55 -2.51
CA VAL A 178 2.44 2.26 -3.51
C VAL A 178 2.38 1.55 -4.86
N ARG A 179 2.38 0.21 -4.88
CA ARG A 179 2.21 -0.58 -6.11
C ARG A 179 0.85 -0.34 -6.77
N THR A 180 -0.22 -0.27 -5.98
CA THR A 180 -1.55 0.06 -6.49
C THR A 180 -1.58 1.47 -7.09
N MET A 181 -0.96 2.45 -6.42
CA MET A 181 -0.87 3.83 -6.90
C MET A 181 -0.05 3.95 -8.21
N THR A 182 0.97 3.14 -8.37
CA THR A 182 1.87 3.16 -9.54
C THR A 182 1.48 2.16 -10.63
N HIS A 183 0.34 1.47 -10.49
CA HIS A 183 -0.10 0.41 -11.39
C HIS A 183 -0.08 0.81 -12.87
N ASP A 184 -0.75 1.91 -13.21
CA ASP A 184 -0.87 2.34 -14.62
C ASP A 184 0.48 2.78 -15.18
N MET A 185 1.28 3.51 -14.39
CA MET A 185 2.64 3.92 -14.76
C MET A 185 3.55 2.71 -15.04
N ARG A 186 3.48 1.67 -14.20
CA ARG A 186 4.27 0.44 -14.39
C ARG A 186 3.81 -0.33 -15.62
N ARG A 187 2.50 -0.40 -15.85
CA ARG A 187 1.93 -1.03 -17.04
C ARG A 187 2.35 -0.30 -18.33
N GLU A 188 2.32 1.04 -18.33
CA GLU A 188 2.82 1.86 -19.43
C GLU A 188 4.32 1.65 -19.69
N SER A 189 5.12 1.52 -18.61
CA SER A 189 6.54 1.18 -18.72
C SER A 189 6.77 -0.16 -19.43
N VAL A 190 6.00 -1.19 -19.08
CA VAL A 190 6.05 -2.51 -19.77
C VAL A 190 5.70 -2.35 -21.26
N GLU A 191 4.61 -1.64 -21.56
CA GLU A 191 4.17 -1.40 -22.94
C GLU A 191 5.25 -0.67 -23.76
N LEU A 192 5.88 0.36 -23.20
CA LEU A 192 6.98 1.11 -23.79
C LEU A 192 8.18 0.20 -24.10
N MET A 193 8.58 -0.62 -23.13
CA MET A 193 9.73 -1.50 -23.28
C MET A 193 9.50 -2.59 -24.35
N LEU A 194 8.32 -3.21 -24.36
CA LEU A 194 7.98 -4.23 -25.35
C LEU A 194 7.80 -3.66 -26.75
N SER A 195 7.13 -2.53 -26.89
CA SER A 195 6.95 -1.87 -28.20
C SER A 195 8.25 -1.35 -28.80
N GLY A 196 9.21 -0.98 -27.94
CA GLY A 196 10.57 -0.57 -28.33
C GLY A 196 11.53 -1.73 -28.58
N GLY A 197 11.08 -3.00 -28.45
CA GLY A 197 11.95 -4.16 -28.58
C GLY A 197 13.02 -4.29 -27.48
N ARG A 198 12.80 -3.67 -26.32
CA ARG A 198 13.72 -3.61 -25.17
C ARG A 198 13.42 -4.65 -24.10
N ASN A 199 12.89 -5.81 -24.52
CA ASN A 199 12.48 -6.90 -23.63
C ASN A 199 13.64 -7.43 -22.77
N GLU A 200 14.83 -7.52 -23.37
CA GLU A 200 16.04 -7.98 -22.66
C GLU A 200 16.44 -6.98 -21.56
N GLU A 201 16.42 -5.70 -21.84
CA GLU A 201 16.74 -4.65 -20.87
C GLU A 201 15.75 -4.65 -19.71
N PHE A 202 14.45 -4.81 -20.00
CA PHE A 202 13.42 -4.95 -18.99
C PHE A 202 13.68 -6.16 -18.07
N TYR A 203 13.96 -7.33 -18.65
CA TYR A 203 14.27 -8.52 -17.87
C TYR A 203 15.56 -8.35 -17.04
N LEU A 204 16.63 -7.78 -17.61
CA LEU A 204 17.91 -7.58 -16.93
C LEU A 204 17.80 -6.66 -15.71
N ALA A 205 16.88 -5.69 -15.72
CA ALA A 205 16.59 -4.87 -14.55
C ALA A 205 16.07 -5.72 -13.37
N HIS A 206 15.17 -6.67 -13.63
CA HIS A 206 14.64 -7.57 -12.61
C HIS A 206 15.69 -8.60 -12.14
N GLU A 207 16.49 -9.11 -13.06
CA GLU A 207 17.63 -9.96 -12.71
C GLU A 207 18.64 -9.21 -11.82
N LYS A 208 18.83 -7.92 -12.05
CA LYS A 208 19.65 -7.06 -11.19
C LYS A 208 19.10 -7.01 -9.77
N LEU A 209 17.78 -6.77 -9.59
CA LEU A 209 17.15 -6.78 -8.27
C LEU A 209 17.37 -8.12 -7.55
N PHE A 210 17.17 -9.24 -8.26
CA PHE A 210 17.44 -10.57 -7.71
C PHE A 210 18.89 -10.73 -7.27
N ARG A 211 19.86 -10.30 -8.08
CA ARG A 211 21.29 -10.36 -7.72
C ARG A 211 21.63 -9.54 -6.48
N LEU A 212 21.09 -8.32 -6.38
CA LEU A 212 21.28 -7.48 -5.19
C LEU A 212 20.78 -8.16 -3.90
N LEU A 213 19.64 -8.86 -3.97
CA LEU A 213 19.12 -9.62 -2.83
C LEU A 213 19.98 -10.84 -2.52
N ARG A 214 20.32 -11.65 -3.53
CA ARG A 214 21.14 -12.86 -3.39
C ARG A 214 22.52 -12.56 -2.80
N ASP A 215 23.15 -11.49 -3.28
CA ASP A 215 24.48 -11.09 -2.87
C ASP A 215 24.46 -10.22 -1.59
N ARG A 216 23.24 -9.91 -1.07
CA ARG A 216 22.97 -9.03 0.09
C ARG A 216 23.70 -7.68 -0.03
N ASP A 217 23.74 -7.13 -1.26
CA ASP A 217 24.45 -5.89 -1.59
C ASP A 217 23.62 -4.65 -1.20
N VAL A 218 23.75 -4.26 0.06
CA VAL A 218 23.07 -3.07 0.62
C VAL A 218 23.45 -1.80 -0.14
N ASP A 219 24.73 -1.60 -0.43
CA ASP A 219 25.22 -0.42 -1.14
C ASP A 219 24.74 -0.40 -2.59
N GLY A 220 24.67 -1.57 -3.21
CA GLY A 220 24.11 -1.76 -4.54
C GLY A 220 22.63 -1.39 -4.60
N VAL A 221 21.83 -1.75 -3.60
CA VAL A 221 20.41 -1.36 -3.54
C VAL A 221 20.27 0.16 -3.60
N TYR A 222 21.00 0.91 -2.79
CA TYR A 222 20.94 2.38 -2.80
C TYR A 222 21.36 3.01 -4.12
N ARG A 223 22.33 2.42 -4.83
CA ARG A 223 22.84 2.99 -6.09
C ARG A 223 21.99 2.63 -7.30
N GLU A 224 21.40 1.44 -7.30
CA GLU A 224 20.92 0.82 -8.53
C GLU A 224 19.40 0.74 -8.64
N ILE A 225 18.66 0.89 -7.53
CA ILE A 225 17.20 0.70 -7.55
C ILE A 225 16.51 1.62 -8.57
N ARG A 226 16.87 2.90 -8.62
CA ARG A 226 16.29 3.86 -9.55
C ARG A 226 16.62 3.55 -11.02
N SER A 227 17.76 2.89 -11.29
CA SER A 227 18.13 2.48 -12.65
C SER A 227 17.30 1.33 -13.19
N THR A 228 16.46 0.71 -12.37
CA THR A 228 15.52 -0.34 -12.78
C THR A 228 14.15 0.22 -13.21
N TYR A 229 13.96 1.53 -13.12
CA TYR A 229 12.72 2.19 -13.53
C TYR A 229 12.81 2.65 -14.98
N PHE A 230 11.79 2.31 -15.74
CA PHE A 230 11.66 2.75 -17.13
C PHE A 230 10.60 3.84 -17.18
N VAL A 231 11.06 5.07 -17.24
CA VAL A 231 10.19 6.26 -17.28
C VAL A 231 10.11 6.74 -18.72
N PRO A 232 8.93 7.09 -19.25
CA PRO A 232 8.82 7.75 -20.54
C PRO A 232 9.64 9.05 -20.56
N ASP A 233 10.42 9.28 -21.62
CA ASP A 233 11.35 10.41 -21.77
C ASP A 233 10.68 11.80 -21.82
N SER A 234 9.39 11.91 -21.57
CA SER A 234 8.67 13.20 -21.55
C SER A 234 7.25 13.08 -20.97
N ILE A 235 7.10 13.59 -19.79
CA ILE A 235 5.85 14.25 -19.40
C ILE A 235 6.19 15.67 -18.96
#